data_37d542777c3322da3a03840a5ab18266
#
_entry.id   37d542777c3322da3a03840a5ab18266
#
_cell.length_a   1.000
_cell.length_b   1.000
_cell.length_c   1.000
_cell.angle_alpha   90.00
_cell.angle_beta   90.00
_cell.angle_gamma   90.00
#
_symmetry.space_group_name_H-M   'P 1'
#
loop_
_entity.id
_entity.type
_entity.pdbx_description
1 polymer ?
#
loop_
_entity_poly.entity_id
_entity_poly.type
_entity_poly.pdbx_seq_one_letter_code
_entity_poly.pdbx_strand_id
1 'polypeptide(L)'
;MTGVRVAVTGTPGVGKTTFCAASNWSITTVIELAQKHECVEVVDTDGAAPIDIEKLVNSLVWPEGNTRLIDGHLSHLLPVDAIILIRCHPAVLRERLAGRDYSNSKIDENVECELIGVISAECLELPCLELDSEMGIEAMIACAEQWITDGFKPHRPNEGIDWIAQIHGDD
;
A
#
# COMPACT_ATOMS: atom_id res chain seq x y z
N MET A 1 -1.18 26.15 -0.81
CA MET A 1 -0.50 24.92 -0.32
C MET A 1 -0.38 23.93 -1.46
N THR A 2 0.79 23.51 -1.74
CA THR A 2 0.99 22.36 -2.64
C THR A 2 0.43 21.12 -1.96
N GLY A 3 -0.47 20.42 -2.61
CA GLY A 3 -0.99 19.15 -2.12
C GLY A 3 0.12 18.11 -1.97
N VAL A 4 -0.06 17.19 -1.06
CA VAL A 4 0.90 16.11 -0.80
C VAL A 4 0.57 14.84 -1.58
N ARG A 5 1.55 14.00 -1.80
CA ARG A 5 1.42 12.69 -2.44
C ARG A 5 1.61 11.62 -1.37
N VAL A 6 0.58 10.83 -1.16
CA VAL A 6 0.56 9.79 -0.14
C VAL A 6 0.39 8.43 -0.81
N ALA A 7 1.37 7.57 -0.67
CA ALA A 7 1.25 6.20 -1.14
C ALA A 7 0.27 5.43 -0.25
N VAL A 8 -0.64 4.69 -0.86
CA VAL A 8 -1.46 3.69 -0.18
C VAL A 8 -0.97 2.33 -0.66
N THR A 9 -0.20 1.67 0.17
CA THR A 9 0.51 0.45 -0.19
C THR A 9 0.15 -0.71 0.76
N GLY A 10 0.61 -1.87 0.45
CA GLY A 10 0.36 -3.11 1.19
C GLY A 10 0.34 -4.30 0.25
N THR A 11 0.41 -5.48 0.81
CA THR A 11 0.33 -6.74 0.07
C THR A 11 -0.96 -6.81 -0.77
N PRO A 12 -0.96 -7.40 -1.97
CA PRO A 12 -2.19 -7.60 -2.72
C PRO A 12 -3.27 -8.27 -1.87
N GLY A 13 -4.49 -7.74 -1.90
CA GLY A 13 -5.63 -8.26 -1.14
C GLY A 13 -5.89 -7.64 0.22
N VAL A 14 -5.04 -6.74 0.72
CA VAL A 14 -5.22 -6.11 2.04
C VAL A 14 -6.35 -5.07 2.10
N GLY A 15 -6.81 -4.55 0.95
CA GLY A 15 -7.94 -3.60 0.91
C GLY A 15 -7.56 -2.16 0.53
N LYS A 16 -6.46 -1.96 -0.18
CA LYS A 16 -6.01 -0.62 -0.64
C LYS A 16 -7.06 0.12 -1.46
N THR A 17 -7.60 -0.54 -2.47
CA THR A 17 -8.59 0.05 -3.37
C THR A 17 -9.87 0.41 -2.62
N THR A 18 -10.33 -0.44 -1.71
CA THR A 18 -11.50 -0.19 -0.86
C THR A 18 -11.28 1.03 0.02
N PHE A 19 -10.12 1.15 0.65
CA PHE A 19 -9.74 2.31 1.44
C PHE A 19 -9.74 3.59 0.59
N CYS A 20 -9.08 3.58 -0.54
CA CYS A 20 -9.02 4.72 -1.45
C CYS A 20 -10.41 5.15 -1.93
N ALA A 21 -11.26 4.21 -2.33
CA ALA A 21 -12.62 4.48 -2.79
C ALA A 21 -13.51 5.10 -1.71
N ALA A 22 -13.28 4.77 -0.45
CA ALA A 22 -14.03 5.33 0.68
C ALA A 22 -13.53 6.71 1.11
N SER A 23 -12.35 7.11 0.67
CA SER A 23 -11.76 8.41 1.00
C SER A 23 -12.34 9.55 0.16
N ASN A 24 -12.14 10.78 0.60
CA ASN A 24 -12.51 11.99 -0.13
C ASN A 24 -11.34 12.60 -0.92
N TRP A 25 -10.18 11.96 -0.94
CA TRP A 25 -9.02 12.46 -1.68
C TRP A 25 -9.07 12.07 -3.16
N SER A 26 -8.35 12.80 -3.97
CA SER A 26 -8.08 12.40 -5.36
C SER A 26 -7.22 11.15 -5.39
N ILE A 27 -7.48 10.24 -6.30
CA ILE A 27 -6.80 8.94 -6.37
C ILE A 27 -6.19 8.77 -7.74
N THR A 28 -4.98 8.22 -7.78
CA THR A 28 -4.31 7.71 -8.98
C THR A 28 -3.75 6.33 -8.64
N THR A 29 -3.83 5.39 -9.56
CA THR A 29 -3.23 4.07 -9.35
C THR A 29 -1.82 3.99 -9.93
N VAL A 30 -0.99 3.12 -9.38
CA VAL A 30 0.35 2.85 -9.93
C VAL A 30 0.24 2.35 -11.37
N ILE A 31 -0.76 1.53 -11.67
CA ILE A 31 -0.95 0.99 -13.03
C ILE A 31 -1.29 2.09 -14.04
N GLU A 32 -2.13 3.06 -13.68
CA GLU A 32 -2.44 4.21 -14.53
C GLU A 32 -1.20 5.06 -14.82
N LEU A 33 -0.37 5.28 -13.80
CA LEU A 33 0.90 6.00 -13.96
C LEU A 33 1.86 5.24 -14.87
N ALA A 34 1.98 3.93 -14.65
CA ALA A 34 2.85 3.07 -15.46
C ALA A 34 2.41 3.04 -16.93
N GLN A 35 1.12 2.96 -17.18
CA GLN A 35 0.58 3.01 -18.55
C GLN A 35 0.82 4.37 -19.22
N LYS A 36 0.56 5.45 -18.49
CA LYS A 36 0.77 6.82 -18.99
C LYS A 36 2.23 7.09 -19.35
N HIS A 37 3.17 6.54 -18.62
CA HIS A 37 4.61 6.73 -18.81
C HIS A 37 5.28 5.59 -19.58
N GLU A 38 4.49 4.68 -20.15
CA GLU A 38 4.98 3.54 -20.94
C GLU A 38 5.99 2.65 -20.19
N CYS A 39 5.70 2.41 -18.89
CA CYS A 39 6.53 1.64 -17.97
C CYS A 39 6.02 0.23 -17.71
N VAL A 40 5.00 -0.22 -18.43
CA VAL A 40 4.45 -1.58 -18.32
C VAL A 40 5.22 -2.48 -19.27
N GLU A 41 5.85 -3.52 -18.73
CA GLU A 41 6.58 -4.52 -19.51
C GLU A 41 5.64 -5.55 -20.15
N VAL A 42 6.21 -6.44 -20.96
CA VAL A 42 5.45 -7.52 -21.61
C VAL A 42 4.86 -8.45 -20.55
N VAL A 43 3.60 -8.84 -20.73
CA VAL A 43 2.91 -9.80 -19.83
C VAL A 43 3.69 -11.11 -19.79
N ASP A 44 4.03 -11.55 -18.58
CA ASP A 44 4.73 -12.80 -18.35
C ASP A 44 3.79 -14.03 -18.44
N THR A 45 4.33 -15.22 -18.22
CA THR A 45 3.56 -16.48 -18.29
C THR A 45 2.46 -16.59 -17.22
N ASP A 46 2.55 -15.82 -16.15
CA ASP A 46 1.57 -15.79 -15.04
C ASP A 46 0.45 -14.77 -15.27
N GLY A 47 0.44 -14.05 -16.38
CA GLY A 47 -0.55 -13.05 -16.72
C GLY A 47 -0.33 -11.70 -16.03
N ALA A 48 0.73 -11.55 -15.24
CA ALA A 48 1.13 -10.28 -14.65
C ALA A 48 1.99 -9.47 -15.63
N ALA A 49 1.72 -8.17 -15.74
CA ALA A 49 2.56 -7.25 -16.48
C ALA A 49 3.49 -6.53 -15.52
N PRO A 50 4.79 -6.88 -15.46
CA PRO A 50 5.74 -6.19 -14.59
C PRO A 50 5.80 -4.69 -14.91
N ILE A 51 6.05 -3.89 -13.87
CA ILE A 51 6.22 -2.45 -14.00
C ILE A 51 7.69 -2.11 -13.82
N ASP A 52 8.26 -1.37 -14.77
CA ASP A 52 9.59 -0.81 -14.65
C ASP A 52 9.53 0.40 -13.68
N ILE A 53 9.72 0.12 -12.41
CA ILE A 53 9.65 1.14 -11.34
C ILE A 53 10.73 2.20 -11.48
N GLU A 54 11.95 1.82 -11.84
CA GLU A 54 13.05 2.77 -12.02
C GLU A 54 12.73 3.78 -13.13
N LYS A 55 12.26 3.30 -14.28
CA LYS A 55 11.83 4.15 -15.38
C LYS A 55 10.65 5.04 -14.95
N LEU A 56 9.69 4.50 -14.22
CA LEU A 56 8.54 5.25 -13.72
C LEU A 56 8.97 6.37 -12.77
N VAL A 57 9.82 6.09 -11.80
CA VAL A 57 10.36 7.09 -10.86
C VAL A 57 11.05 8.22 -11.61
N ASN A 58 11.86 7.89 -12.61
CA ASN A 58 12.60 8.88 -13.41
C ASN A 58 11.70 9.70 -14.34
N SER A 59 10.53 9.18 -14.70
CA SER A 59 9.59 9.83 -15.64
C SER A 59 8.53 10.67 -14.93
N LEU A 60 8.29 10.43 -13.65
CA LEU A 60 7.19 11.07 -12.93
C LEU A 60 7.47 12.55 -12.67
N VAL A 61 6.50 13.36 -13.07
CA VAL A 61 6.38 14.76 -12.66
C VAL A 61 4.97 14.91 -12.09
N TRP A 62 4.89 15.14 -10.77
CA TRP A 62 3.58 15.32 -10.13
C TRP A 62 2.96 16.65 -10.54
N PRO A 63 1.70 16.66 -10.99
CA PRO A 63 1.00 17.92 -11.22
C PRO A 63 0.79 18.66 -9.89
N GLU A 64 0.82 19.95 -9.93
CA GLU A 64 0.39 20.77 -8.79
C GLU A 64 -1.09 20.52 -8.50
N GLY A 65 -1.50 20.67 -7.26
CA GLY A 65 -2.90 20.53 -6.87
C GLY A 65 -3.10 19.97 -5.47
N ASN A 66 -4.26 19.41 -5.25
CA ASN A 66 -4.69 18.88 -3.96
C ASN A 66 -3.94 17.59 -3.57
N THR A 67 -4.06 17.24 -2.30
CA THR A 67 -3.59 15.94 -1.78
C THR A 67 -4.13 14.80 -2.63
N ARG A 68 -3.25 13.87 -2.98
CA ARG A 68 -3.57 12.72 -3.84
C ARG A 68 -3.05 11.44 -3.23
N LEU A 69 -3.89 10.43 -3.22
CA LEU A 69 -3.50 9.07 -2.86
C LEU A 69 -3.01 8.32 -4.10
N ILE A 70 -1.95 7.56 -3.93
CA ILE A 70 -1.41 6.70 -4.98
C ILE A 70 -1.65 5.25 -4.57
N ASP A 71 -2.62 4.60 -5.20
CA ASP A 71 -3.03 3.23 -4.88
C ASP A 71 -2.20 2.20 -5.63
N GLY A 72 -1.58 1.30 -4.92
CA GLY A 72 -0.87 0.16 -5.48
C GLY A 72 0.18 -0.41 -4.54
N HIS A 73 0.44 -1.72 -4.65
CA HIS A 73 1.41 -2.41 -3.79
C HIS A 73 2.88 -1.98 -4.01
N LEU A 74 3.15 -1.19 -5.04
CA LEU A 74 4.46 -0.62 -5.33
C LEU A 74 4.50 0.91 -5.12
N SER A 75 3.40 1.52 -4.67
CA SER A 75 3.30 2.98 -4.57
C SER A 75 4.30 3.60 -3.60
N HIS A 76 4.72 2.87 -2.58
CA HIS A 76 5.75 3.33 -1.61
C HIS A 76 7.14 3.47 -2.23
N LEU A 77 7.37 2.91 -3.41
CA LEU A 77 8.64 3.03 -4.15
C LEU A 77 8.70 4.27 -5.03
N LEU A 78 7.59 4.98 -5.19
CA LEU A 78 7.50 6.20 -5.97
C LEU A 78 7.94 7.42 -5.14
N PRO A 79 8.26 8.57 -5.77
CA PRO A 79 8.64 9.79 -5.03
C PRO A 79 7.42 10.44 -4.38
N VAL A 80 7.02 9.92 -3.24
CA VAL A 80 5.87 10.36 -2.42
C VAL A 80 6.35 11.05 -1.14
N ASP A 81 5.44 11.78 -0.48
CA ASP A 81 5.75 12.51 0.75
C ASP A 81 5.56 11.67 2.00
N ALA A 82 4.63 10.74 1.97
CA ALA A 82 4.28 9.88 3.08
C ALA A 82 3.62 8.59 2.61
N ILE A 83 3.51 7.63 3.51
CA ILE A 83 3.00 6.28 3.21
C ILE A 83 1.89 5.92 4.19
N ILE A 84 0.77 5.43 3.67
CA ILE A 84 -0.23 4.68 4.40
C ILE A 84 -0.05 3.22 4.01
N LEU A 85 0.35 2.39 4.97
CA LEU A 85 0.55 0.96 4.78
C LEU A 85 -0.61 0.20 5.39
N ILE A 86 -1.42 -0.44 4.55
CA ILE A 86 -2.54 -1.26 5.01
C ILE A 86 -2.03 -2.67 5.29
N ARG A 87 -2.30 -3.13 6.51
CA ARG A 87 -1.93 -4.43 6.99
C ARG A 87 -3.17 -5.31 7.12
N CYS A 88 -3.01 -6.60 6.93
CA CYS A 88 -4.07 -7.58 7.04
C CYS A 88 -3.55 -8.83 7.73
N HIS A 89 -4.29 -9.35 8.70
CA HIS A 89 -3.91 -10.60 9.35
C HIS A 89 -3.72 -11.70 8.30
N PRO A 90 -2.60 -12.46 8.34
CA PRO A 90 -2.28 -13.44 7.31
C PRO A 90 -3.38 -14.45 7.01
N ALA A 91 -4.10 -14.91 8.03
CA ALA A 91 -5.22 -15.84 7.84
C ALA A 91 -6.38 -15.21 7.07
N VAL A 92 -6.71 -13.95 7.35
CA VAL A 92 -7.74 -13.18 6.64
C VAL A 92 -7.31 -12.91 5.21
N LEU A 93 -6.04 -12.55 5.02
CA LEU A 93 -5.48 -12.32 3.69
C LEU A 93 -5.57 -13.58 2.82
N ARG A 94 -5.25 -14.73 3.37
CA ARG A 94 -5.37 -16.02 2.67
C ARG A 94 -6.79 -16.27 2.19
N GLU A 95 -7.78 -16.03 3.02
CA GLU A 95 -9.20 -16.17 2.65
C GLU A 95 -9.60 -15.22 1.52
N ARG A 96 -9.15 -13.97 1.58
CA ARG A 96 -9.42 -12.97 0.54
C ARG A 96 -8.79 -13.34 -0.80
N LEU A 97 -7.56 -13.82 -0.77
CA LEU A 97 -6.83 -14.21 -1.99
C LEU A 97 -7.38 -15.51 -2.59
N ALA A 98 -7.88 -16.43 -1.77
CA ALA A 98 -8.53 -17.65 -2.23
C ALA A 98 -9.79 -17.37 -3.05
N GLY A 99 -10.47 -16.24 -2.82
CA GLY A 99 -11.63 -15.79 -3.61
C GLY A 99 -11.28 -15.13 -4.94
N ARG A 100 -10.00 -15.00 -5.26
CA ARG A 100 -9.48 -14.42 -6.51
C ARG A 100 -8.81 -15.49 -7.36
N ASP A 101 -8.55 -15.18 -8.64
CA ASP A 101 -7.87 -16.07 -9.59
C ASP A 101 -6.36 -16.16 -9.37
N TYR A 102 -5.95 -16.43 -8.13
CA TYR A 102 -4.55 -16.65 -7.79
C TYR A 102 -4.25 -18.15 -7.63
N SER A 103 -3.10 -18.59 -8.13
CA SER A 103 -2.59 -19.94 -7.83
C SER A 103 -2.28 -20.07 -6.33
N ASN A 104 -2.30 -21.29 -5.80
CA ASN A 104 -1.95 -21.55 -4.41
C ASN A 104 -0.53 -21.05 -4.09
N SER A 105 0.41 -21.22 -5.01
CA SER A 105 1.79 -20.72 -4.88
C SER A 105 1.82 -19.18 -4.73
N LYS A 106 1.02 -18.47 -5.50
CA LYS A 106 0.93 -17.01 -5.44
C LYS A 106 0.30 -16.56 -4.13
N ILE A 107 -0.71 -17.26 -3.64
CA ILE A 107 -1.34 -17.00 -2.34
C ILE A 107 -0.32 -17.18 -1.22
N ASP A 108 0.40 -18.30 -1.21
CA ASP A 108 1.42 -18.58 -0.20
C ASP A 108 2.51 -17.51 -0.17
N GLU A 109 2.99 -17.08 -1.33
CA GLU A 109 3.99 -16.03 -1.46
C GLU A 109 3.50 -14.70 -0.86
N ASN A 110 2.29 -14.27 -1.21
CA ASN A 110 1.72 -13.03 -0.70
C ASN A 110 1.45 -13.07 0.81
N VAL A 111 0.93 -14.18 1.30
CA VAL A 111 0.67 -14.38 2.74
C VAL A 111 1.96 -14.37 3.54
N GLU A 112 3.00 -15.02 3.04
CA GLU A 112 4.33 -15.01 3.67
C GLU A 112 4.94 -13.59 3.70
N CYS A 113 4.86 -12.85 2.59
CA CYS A 113 5.31 -11.46 2.54
C CYS A 113 4.61 -10.59 3.59
N GLU A 114 3.30 -10.75 3.77
CA GLU A 114 2.55 -10.03 4.79
C GLU A 114 2.97 -10.45 6.20
N LEU A 115 3.12 -11.74 6.44
CA LEU A 115 3.50 -12.27 7.75
C LEU A 115 4.84 -11.72 8.24
N ILE A 116 5.84 -11.69 7.37
CA ILE A 116 7.19 -11.20 7.72
C ILE A 116 7.37 -9.70 7.57
N GLY A 117 6.38 -8.98 7.04
CA GLY A 117 6.38 -7.53 6.95
C GLY A 117 7.36 -6.95 5.92
N VAL A 118 7.46 -7.56 4.75
CA VAL A 118 8.37 -7.12 3.68
C VAL A 118 8.17 -5.66 3.31
N ILE A 119 6.93 -5.26 3.06
CA ILE A 119 6.62 -3.86 2.66
C ILE A 119 6.87 -2.90 3.82
N SER A 120 6.54 -3.30 5.05
CA SER A 120 6.85 -2.49 6.24
C SER A 120 8.34 -2.17 6.34
N ALA A 121 9.19 -3.16 6.07
CA ALA A 121 10.65 -2.99 6.06
C ALA A 121 11.12 -2.04 4.95
N GLU A 122 10.42 -1.98 3.83
CA GLU A 122 10.71 -1.06 2.72
C GLU A 122 10.26 0.39 2.98
N CYS A 123 9.42 0.62 3.98
CA CYS A 123 8.81 1.92 4.28
C CYS A 123 9.52 2.70 5.40
N LEU A 124 10.78 2.39 5.73
CA LEU A 124 11.45 2.93 6.91
C LEU A 124 11.88 4.40 6.79
N GLU A 125 12.10 4.92 5.60
CA GLU A 125 12.69 6.25 5.39
C GLU A 125 11.67 7.40 5.34
N LEU A 126 10.41 7.10 5.05
CA LEU A 126 9.35 8.10 4.97
C LEU A 126 8.39 7.99 6.15
N PRO A 127 7.66 9.07 6.47
CA PRO A 127 6.54 8.95 7.40
C PRO A 127 5.61 7.84 6.95
N CYS A 128 5.30 6.90 7.84
CA CYS A 128 4.50 5.72 7.52
C CYS A 128 3.47 5.44 8.62
N LEU A 129 2.20 5.49 8.25
CA LEU A 129 1.08 5.09 9.10
C LEU A 129 0.66 3.66 8.72
N GLU A 130 0.85 2.71 9.62
CA GLU A 130 0.34 1.35 9.44
C GLU A 130 -1.08 1.25 9.99
N LEU A 131 -1.99 0.75 9.18
CA LEU A 131 -3.41 0.56 9.51
C LEU A 131 -3.79 -0.91 9.37
N ASP A 132 -4.32 -1.49 10.44
CA ASP A 132 -4.88 -2.82 10.41
C ASP A 132 -6.25 -2.79 9.72
N SER A 133 -6.43 -3.55 8.66
CA SER A 133 -7.70 -3.59 7.91
C SER A 133 -8.90 -4.07 8.74
N GLU A 134 -8.67 -4.76 9.86
CA GLU A 134 -9.71 -5.21 10.77
C GLU A 134 -10.33 -4.08 11.61
N MET A 135 -9.68 -2.94 11.72
CA MET A 135 -10.25 -1.81 12.46
C MET A 135 -11.48 -1.18 11.76
N GLY A 136 -11.73 -1.55 10.52
CA GLY A 136 -12.85 -1.05 9.73
C GLY A 136 -12.53 0.22 8.96
N ILE A 137 -13.22 0.40 7.84
CA ILE A 137 -12.90 1.45 6.87
C ILE A 137 -13.06 2.86 7.43
N GLU A 138 -14.11 3.11 8.20
CA GLU A 138 -14.37 4.43 8.80
C GLU A 138 -13.28 4.82 9.78
N ALA A 139 -12.84 3.89 10.63
CA ALA A 139 -11.77 4.12 11.58
C ALA A 139 -10.43 4.34 10.87
N MET A 140 -10.16 3.59 9.82
CA MET A 140 -8.95 3.76 8.99
C MET A 140 -8.91 5.14 8.36
N ILE A 141 -9.99 5.58 7.76
CA ILE A 141 -10.10 6.91 7.13
C ILE A 141 -9.90 8.01 8.17
N ALA A 142 -10.58 7.94 9.32
CA ALA A 142 -10.46 8.93 10.38
C ALA A 142 -9.02 9.03 10.90
N CYS A 143 -8.36 7.91 11.08
CA CYS A 143 -6.96 7.83 11.50
C CYS A 143 -6.02 8.49 10.49
N ALA A 144 -6.21 8.20 9.21
CA ALA A 144 -5.42 8.77 8.12
C ALA A 144 -5.64 10.29 8.00
N GLU A 145 -6.90 10.76 8.07
CA GLU A 145 -7.23 12.19 8.01
C GLU A 145 -6.54 12.95 9.14
N GLN A 146 -6.60 12.44 10.36
CA GLN A 146 -5.96 13.06 11.52
C GLN A 146 -4.45 13.14 11.32
N TRP A 147 -3.83 12.05 10.90
CA TRP A 147 -2.38 11.98 10.70
C TRP A 147 -1.89 12.94 9.60
N ILE A 148 -2.61 13.04 8.50
CA ILE A 148 -2.31 13.99 7.41
C ILE A 148 -2.48 15.43 7.92
N THR A 149 -3.53 15.71 8.68
CA THR A 149 -3.78 17.04 9.27
C THR A 149 -2.67 17.43 10.24
N ASP A 150 -2.14 16.47 10.99
CA ASP A 150 -1.04 16.69 11.93
C ASP A 150 0.35 16.79 11.26
N GLY A 151 0.40 16.81 9.93
CA GLY A 151 1.63 16.93 9.16
C GLY A 151 2.49 15.68 9.20
N PHE A 152 1.87 14.52 9.18
CA PHE A 152 2.52 13.20 9.23
C PHE A 152 3.32 12.97 10.53
N LYS A 153 2.78 13.44 11.66
CA LYS A 153 3.40 13.29 12.98
C LYS A 153 2.50 12.49 13.92
N PRO A 154 3.09 11.59 14.70
CA PRO A 154 4.48 11.15 14.65
C PRO A 154 4.81 10.43 13.33
N HIS A 155 6.09 10.34 13.02
CA HIS A 155 6.59 9.69 11.78
C HIS A 155 6.11 8.24 11.64
N ARG A 156 6.05 7.53 12.76
CA ARG A 156 5.46 6.19 12.86
C ARG A 156 4.56 6.15 14.09
N PRO A 157 3.25 6.40 13.92
CA PRO A 157 2.30 6.47 15.04
C PRO A 157 2.26 5.21 15.89
N ASN A 158 2.49 4.08 15.33
CA ASN A 158 2.60 2.80 16.04
C ASN A 158 3.97 2.19 15.72
N GLU A 159 4.48 1.31 16.57
CA GLU A 159 5.75 0.63 16.35
C GLU A 159 5.75 -0.34 15.16
N GLY A 160 4.67 -0.33 14.36
CA GLY A 160 4.44 -1.27 13.29
C GLY A 160 3.69 -2.50 13.78
N ILE A 161 3.10 -3.23 12.84
CA ILE A 161 2.36 -4.45 13.12
C ILE A 161 3.29 -5.64 12.91
N ASP A 162 3.51 -6.41 13.97
CA ASP A 162 4.29 -7.64 13.95
C ASP A 162 3.36 -8.85 14.08
N TRP A 163 2.99 -9.43 12.94
CA TRP A 163 2.11 -10.59 12.91
C TRP A 163 2.74 -11.82 13.52
N ILE A 164 4.06 -11.99 13.41
CA ILE A 164 4.78 -13.13 14.00
C ILE A 164 4.65 -13.07 15.51
N ALA A 165 4.90 -11.91 16.12
CA ALA A 165 4.75 -11.71 17.54
C ALA A 165 3.29 -11.92 18.01
N GLN A 166 2.32 -11.44 17.25
CA GLN A 166 0.90 -11.61 17.58
C GLN A 166 0.43 -13.07 17.51
N ILE A 167 0.92 -13.83 16.53
CA ILE A 167 0.51 -15.23 16.33
C ILE A 167 1.23 -16.17 17.28
N HIS A 168 2.49 -15.89 17.63
CA HIS A 168 3.35 -16.74 18.45
C HIS A 168 3.67 -16.19 19.84
N GLY A 169 3.19 -14.97 20.16
CA GLY A 169 3.51 -14.28 21.40
C GLY A 169 2.67 -14.66 22.63
N ASP A 170 1.70 -15.57 22.47
CA ASP A 170 0.83 -16.06 23.54
C ASP A 170 1.32 -17.37 24.16
N ASP A 171 2.57 -17.73 23.97
CA ASP A 171 3.22 -18.89 24.59
C ASP A 171 3.95 -18.51 25.88
#